data_4d2489ac8bfdc097aae31364e78eea31
#
_entry.id   4d2489ac8bfdc097aae31364e78eea31
#
_cell.length_a   1.000
_cell.length_b   1.000
_cell.length_c   1.000
_cell.angle_alpha   90.00
_cell.angle_beta   90.00
_cell.angle_gamma   90.00
#
_symmetry.space_group_name_H-M   'P 1'
#
loop_
_entity.id
_entity.type
_entity.pdbx_description
1 polymer ?
#
loop_
_entity_poly.entity_id
_entity_poly.type
_entity_poly.pdbx_seq_one_letter_code
_entity_poly.pdbx_strand_id
1 'polypeptide(L)'
;MARKSSYIINRRNTELWKKDIIQSISLYNDWFLNFAPATYTKERRRAMEQVGLAISQTNNFHFTTTHLKEHPELITILRMATTPPIARERLMGFSGVKPSFIKNMENGRLPQRLSEGEKEECLNRLANVLNKLLDVELFSWIQRGETPTLEELKIAECIVADRLCGTLSDPIIRNEQEKRQLKVISDYLVSAGYTFVDSKDVASFSDMESGTFTYHLNVPVKMRRLGVNMPIDVVIKRMGCNEGTLPLLVECKSAGDFTNTNKRRKEEAQKIEQLKNTYGNNIDLVLFLCGYFDSGYLGYEAAEGIDWIWEHRVTDFKKAGV
;
A
#
# COMPACT_ATOMS: atom_id res chain seq x y z
N MET A 1 36.89 5.52 16.87
CA MET A 1 36.70 5.96 15.46
C MET A 1 35.50 5.19 14.89
N ALA A 2 34.39 5.87 14.63
CA ALA A 2 33.21 5.22 14.04
C ALA A 2 33.56 4.76 12.61
N ARG A 3 33.50 3.45 12.33
CA ARG A 3 33.53 2.94 10.97
C ARG A 3 32.32 3.54 10.25
N LYS A 4 32.55 4.42 9.27
CA LYS A 4 31.53 4.81 8.29
C LYS A 4 30.98 3.52 7.66
N SER A 5 29.67 3.48 7.32
CA SER A 5 29.08 2.45 6.49
C SER A 5 30.08 2.00 5.44
N SER A 6 30.46 0.71 5.48
CA SER A 6 31.62 0.21 4.74
C SER A 6 31.35 0.10 3.23
N TYR A 7 30.11 0.25 2.81
CA TYR A 7 29.69 0.02 1.43
C TYR A 7 29.27 1.33 0.76
N ILE A 8 29.82 1.56 -0.45
CA ILE A 8 29.43 2.65 -1.34
C ILE A 8 28.96 1.99 -2.63
N ILE A 9 27.68 2.10 -2.90
CA ILE A 9 27.01 1.42 -4.02
C ILE A 9 26.88 2.39 -5.19
N ASN A 10 25.98 3.37 -5.10
CA ASN A 10 25.65 4.31 -6.17
C ASN A 10 25.74 5.79 -5.78
N ARG A 11 25.73 6.14 -4.50
CA ARG A 11 25.67 7.54 -4.03
C ARG A 11 26.85 8.41 -4.46
N ARG A 12 28.00 7.84 -4.84
CA ARG A 12 29.17 8.59 -5.32
C ARG A 12 29.33 8.57 -6.84
N ASN A 13 28.55 7.75 -7.57
CA ASN A 13 28.68 7.60 -9.02
C ASN A 13 27.74 8.57 -9.75
N THR A 14 27.89 9.88 -9.50
CA THR A 14 26.98 10.92 -10.00
C THR A 14 26.90 10.97 -11.53
N GLU A 15 27.93 10.57 -12.24
CA GLU A 15 27.98 10.45 -13.70
C GLU A 15 27.01 9.41 -14.27
N LEU A 16 26.69 8.37 -13.48
CA LEU A 16 25.75 7.32 -13.90
C LEU A 16 24.30 7.66 -13.58
N TRP A 17 24.04 8.60 -12.67
CA TRP A 17 22.70 8.90 -12.19
C TRP A 17 21.71 9.20 -13.30
N LYS A 18 22.08 10.06 -14.26
CA LYS A 18 21.18 10.42 -15.38
C LYS A 18 20.80 9.21 -16.23
N LYS A 19 21.76 8.32 -16.49
CA LYS A 19 21.53 7.10 -17.27
C LYS A 19 20.61 6.13 -16.50
N ASP A 20 20.91 5.92 -15.22
CA ASP A 20 20.15 5.03 -14.36
C ASP A 20 18.72 5.53 -14.15
N ILE A 21 18.51 6.85 -14.00
CA ILE A 21 17.17 7.46 -13.92
C ILE A 21 16.36 7.14 -15.17
N ILE A 22 16.91 7.33 -16.37
CA ILE A 22 16.22 7.05 -17.63
C ILE A 22 15.85 5.56 -17.73
N GLN A 23 16.76 4.66 -17.37
CA GLN A 23 16.49 3.22 -17.39
C GLN A 23 15.43 2.81 -16.37
N SER A 24 15.48 3.39 -15.17
CA SER A 24 14.52 3.14 -14.11
C SER A 24 13.10 3.59 -14.49
N ILE A 25 12.98 4.76 -15.11
CA ILE A 25 11.72 5.28 -15.64
C ILE A 25 11.18 4.37 -16.75
N SER A 26 12.02 3.97 -17.69
CA SER A 26 11.62 3.05 -18.77
C SER A 26 11.08 1.73 -18.22
N LEU A 27 11.81 1.11 -17.30
CA LEU A 27 11.40 -0.14 -16.64
C LEU A 27 10.06 -0.02 -15.91
N TYR A 28 9.86 1.08 -15.20
CA TYR A 28 8.58 1.36 -14.53
C TYR A 28 7.45 1.54 -15.52
N ASN A 29 7.65 2.34 -16.57
CA ASN A 29 6.64 2.63 -17.57
C ASN A 29 6.25 1.37 -18.34
N ASP A 30 7.22 0.54 -18.75
CA ASP A 30 6.96 -0.73 -19.45
C ASP A 30 6.07 -1.65 -18.61
N TRP A 31 6.34 -1.76 -17.32
CA TRP A 31 5.50 -2.52 -16.42
C TRP A 31 4.11 -1.88 -16.26
N PHE A 32 4.05 -0.57 -15.97
CA PHE A 32 2.79 0.13 -15.67
C PHE A 32 1.84 0.10 -16.87
N LEU A 33 2.34 0.41 -18.06
CA LEU A 33 1.54 0.44 -19.30
C LEU A 33 0.94 -0.94 -19.67
N ASN A 34 1.61 -2.01 -19.29
CA ASN A 34 1.10 -3.36 -19.53
C ASN A 34 0.15 -3.84 -18.41
N PHE A 35 0.47 -3.56 -17.14
CA PHE A 35 -0.25 -4.12 -16.00
C PHE A 35 -1.47 -3.29 -15.58
N ALA A 36 -1.31 -1.97 -15.44
CA ALA A 36 -2.35 -1.12 -14.85
C ALA A 36 -3.61 -1.02 -15.72
N PRO A 37 -3.54 -0.80 -17.06
CA PRO A 37 -4.74 -0.77 -17.91
C PRO A 37 -5.51 -2.08 -17.92
N ALA A 38 -4.79 -3.21 -17.97
CA ALA A 38 -5.42 -4.54 -17.94
C ALA A 38 -6.14 -4.79 -16.60
N THR A 39 -5.50 -4.43 -15.49
CA THR A 39 -6.08 -4.51 -14.14
C THR A 39 -7.31 -3.63 -14.04
N TYR A 40 -7.20 -2.37 -14.45
CA TYR A 40 -8.32 -1.42 -14.39
C TYR A 40 -9.51 -1.90 -15.22
N THR A 41 -9.28 -2.42 -16.43
CA THR A 41 -10.33 -2.97 -17.28
C THR A 41 -11.04 -4.17 -16.63
N LYS A 42 -10.29 -5.06 -16.00
CA LYS A 42 -10.83 -6.21 -15.27
C LYS A 42 -11.68 -5.77 -14.08
N GLU A 43 -11.14 -4.89 -13.26
CA GLU A 43 -11.84 -4.42 -12.05
C GLU A 43 -13.06 -3.55 -12.41
N ARG A 44 -13.04 -2.81 -13.54
CA ARG A 44 -14.22 -2.07 -14.01
C ARG A 44 -15.37 -3.00 -14.36
N ARG A 45 -15.12 -4.12 -15.05
CA ARG A 45 -16.17 -5.11 -15.33
C ARG A 45 -16.76 -5.68 -14.05
N ARG A 46 -15.90 -6.04 -13.10
CA ARG A 46 -16.33 -6.52 -11.79
C ARG A 46 -17.15 -5.47 -11.02
N ALA A 47 -16.72 -4.22 -11.06
CA ALA A 47 -17.45 -3.12 -10.42
C ALA A 47 -18.85 -2.91 -11.06
N MET A 48 -18.96 -2.99 -12.40
CA MET A 48 -20.25 -2.92 -13.09
C MET A 48 -21.20 -4.03 -12.63
N GLU A 49 -20.72 -5.28 -12.54
CA GLU A 49 -21.53 -6.41 -12.06
C GLU A 49 -22.01 -6.17 -10.61
N GLN A 50 -21.11 -5.69 -9.73
CA GLN A 50 -21.43 -5.41 -8.32
C GLN A 50 -22.46 -4.28 -8.18
N VAL A 51 -22.32 -3.20 -8.95
CA VAL A 51 -23.25 -2.08 -8.92
C VAL A 51 -24.61 -2.48 -9.50
N GLY A 52 -24.63 -3.27 -10.57
CA GLY A 52 -25.88 -3.82 -11.14
C GLY A 52 -26.65 -4.66 -10.11
N LEU A 53 -25.94 -5.50 -9.33
CA LEU A 53 -26.55 -6.23 -8.21
C LEU A 53 -27.06 -5.27 -7.11
N ALA A 54 -26.30 -4.25 -6.75
CA ALA A 54 -26.71 -3.26 -5.75
C ALA A 54 -27.97 -2.49 -6.16
N ILE A 55 -28.10 -2.14 -7.43
CA ILE A 55 -29.32 -1.51 -7.98
C ILE A 55 -30.55 -2.39 -7.69
N SER A 56 -30.48 -3.68 -7.98
CA SER A 56 -31.57 -4.62 -7.75
C SER A 56 -31.86 -4.86 -6.26
N GLN A 57 -30.80 -4.98 -5.44
CA GLN A 57 -30.89 -5.25 -4.01
C GLN A 57 -31.36 -4.04 -3.18
N THR A 58 -31.28 -2.83 -3.71
CA THR A 58 -31.66 -1.59 -2.99
C THR A 58 -32.87 -0.90 -3.60
N ASN A 59 -33.64 -1.57 -4.43
CA ASN A 59 -34.72 -0.95 -5.17
C ASN A 59 -34.30 0.38 -5.83
N ASN A 60 -33.28 0.32 -6.72
CA ASN A 60 -32.73 1.48 -7.44
C ASN A 60 -32.13 2.55 -6.50
N PHE A 61 -31.27 2.14 -5.56
CA PHE A 61 -30.63 2.98 -4.53
C PHE A 61 -31.59 3.60 -3.49
N HIS A 62 -32.84 3.15 -3.41
CA HIS A 62 -33.70 3.39 -2.25
C HIS A 62 -33.35 2.42 -1.12
N PHE A 63 -32.23 2.60 -0.48
CA PHE A 63 -31.76 1.68 0.55
C PHE A 63 -32.21 2.08 1.97
N THR A 64 -32.40 1.10 2.79
CA THR A 64 -32.80 1.19 4.21
C THR A 64 -31.82 0.38 5.07
N THR A 65 -31.98 0.45 6.38
CA THR A 65 -31.26 -0.39 7.33
C THR A 65 -31.46 -1.88 7.06
N THR A 66 -32.63 -2.28 6.61
CA THR A 66 -32.95 -3.69 6.26
C THR A 66 -32.04 -4.18 5.12
N HIS A 67 -31.89 -3.40 4.05
CA HIS A 67 -30.98 -3.75 2.94
C HIS A 67 -29.54 -3.90 3.40
N LEU A 68 -29.07 -3.02 4.31
CA LEU A 68 -27.71 -3.13 4.88
C LEU A 68 -27.55 -4.32 5.83
N LYS A 69 -28.63 -4.79 6.45
CA LYS A 69 -28.64 -5.98 7.30
C LYS A 69 -28.57 -7.25 6.47
N GLU A 70 -29.35 -7.32 5.40
CA GLU A 70 -29.43 -8.46 4.48
C GLU A 70 -28.20 -8.56 3.58
N HIS A 71 -27.68 -7.42 3.13
CA HIS A 71 -26.55 -7.28 2.21
C HIS A 71 -25.48 -6.32 2.77
N PRO A 72 -24.71 -6.71 3.80
CA PRO A 72 -23.73 -5.82 4.42
C PRO A 72 -22.67 -5.29 3.46
N GLU A 73 -22.29 -6.07 2.44
CA GLU A 73 -21.31 -5.72 1.39
C GLU A 73 -21.68 -4.49 0.58
N LEU A 74 -22.96 -4.13 0.51
CA LEU A 74 -23.45 -2.92 -0.14
C LEU A 74 -22.78 -1.65 0.38
N ILE A 75 -22.27 -1.67 1.63
CA ILE A 75 -21.58 -0.52 2.24
C ILE A 75 -20.46 0.03 1.35
N THR A 76 -19.74 -0.83 0.62
CA THR A 76 -18.65 -0.43 -0.28
C THR A 76 -19.17 0.35 -1.47
N ILE A 77 -20.29 -0.10 -2.07
CA ILE A 77 -20.90 0.52 -3.24
C ILE A 77 -21.60 1.82 -2.85
N LEU A 78 -22.36 1.80 -1.74
CA LEU A 78 -23.09 2.97 -1.26
C LEU A 78 -22.16 4.14 -0.88
N ARG A 79 -20.94 3.87 -0.42
CA ARG A 79 -19.93 4.92 -0.23
C ARG A 79 -19.53 5.60 -1.56
N MET A 80 -19.57 4.87 -2.67
CA MET A 80 -19.28 5.40 -4.02
C MET A 80 -20.49 6.11 -4.63
N ALA A 81 -21.69 5.86 -4.09
CA ALA A 81 -22.92 6.55 -4.48
C ALA A 81 -23.12 7.91 -3.78
N THR A 82 -22.22 8.31 -2.90
CA THR A 82 -22.28 9.62 -2.22
C THR A 82 -21.63 10.74 -3.04
N THR A 83 -21.97 11.98 -2.69
CA THR A 83 -21.33 13.19 -3.26
C THR A 83 -20.71 14.06 -2.14
N PRO A 84 -19.34 14.16 -2.08
CA PRO A 84 -18.38 13.37 -2.84
C PRO A 84 -18.35 11.88 -2.38
N PRO A 85 -17.78 10.97 -3.19
CA PRO A 85 -17.50 9.61 -2.72
C PRO A 85 -16.66 9.61 -1.46
N ILE A 86 -17.03 8.83 -0.45
CA ILE A 86 -16.36 8.88 0.85
C ILE A 86 -15.51 7.66 1.17
N ALA A 87 -14.35 7.92 1.76
CA ALA A 87 -13.50 6.88 2.32
C ALA A 87 -14.15 6.20 3.54
N ARG A 88 -13.74 4.96 3.82
CA ARG A 88 -14.20 4.21 5.00
C ARG A 88 -14.01 5.01 6.30
N GLU A 89 -12.84 5.61 6.46
CA GLU A 89 -12.45 6.37 7.65
C GLU A 89 -13.35 7.59 7.87
N ARG A 90 -13.77 8.24 6.78
CA ARG A 90 -14.69 9.37 6.86
C ARG A 90 -16.11 8.92 7.24
N LEU A 91 -16.58 7.80 6.67
CA LEU A 91 -17.87 7.22 7.07
C LEU A 91 -17.87 6.82 8.56
N MET A 92 -16.76 6.24 9.04
CA MET A 92 -16.57 5.94 10.47
C MET A 92 -16.66 7.21 11.33
N GLY A 93 -15.98 8.27 10.93
CA GLY A 93 -16.00 9.55 11.65
C GLY A 93 -17.40 10.16 11.75
N PHE A 94 -18.15 10.15 10.64
CA PHE A 94 -19.50 10.70 10.61
C PHE A 94 -20.54 9.86 11.36
N SER A 95 -20.45 8.53 11.27
CA SER A 95 -21.40 7.61 11.88
C SER A 95 -21.08 7.26 13.33
N GLY A 96 -19.83 7.47 13.77
CA GLY A 96 -19.33 7.00 15.07
C GLY A 96 -19.30 5.47 15.21
N VAL A 97 -19.34 4.73 14.08
CA VAL A 97 -19.31 3.27 14.06
C VAL A 97 -17.86 2.78 14.05
N LYS A 98 -17.59 1.72 14.83
CA LYS A 98 -16.21 1.18 14.96
C LYS A 98 -15.66 0.65 13.63
N PRO A 99 -14.33 0.79 13.38
CA PRO A 99 -13.67 0.29 12.18
C PRO A 99 -13.96 -1.17 11.87
N SER A 100 -13.93 -2.02 12.90
CA SER A 100 -14.17 -3.45 12.77
C SER A 100 -15.58 -3.79 12.28
N PHE A 101 -16.59 -2.96 12.59
CA PHE A 101 -17.96 -3.16 12.13
C PHE A 101 -18.03 -2.99 10.61
N ILE A 102 -17.53 -1.84 10.09
CA ILE A 102 -17.56 -1.55 8.65
C ILE A 102 -16.69 -2.56 7.88
N LYS A 103 -15.51 -2.93 8.42
CA LYS A 103 -14.67 -3.97 7.81
C LYS A 103 -15.36 -5.33 7.71
N ASN A 104 -16.17 -5.71 8.70
CA ASN A 104 -16.98 -6.93 8.61
C ASN A 104 -18.04 -6.81 7.52
N MET A 105 -18.74 -5.65 7.42
CA MET A 105 -19.72 -5.41 6.37
C MET A 105 -19.11 -5.51 4.97
N GLU A 106 -17.95 -4.91 4.75
CA GLU A 106 -17.21 -5.01 3.46
C GLU A 106 -16.86 -6.46 3.10
N ASN A 107 -16.80 -7.37 4.09
CA ASN A 107 -16.62 -8.82 3.90
C ASN A 107 -17.94 -9.60 3.89
N GLY A 108 -19.07 -8.94 3.67
CA GLY A 108 -20.40 -9.54 3.56
C GLY A 108 -20.96 -10.13 4.85
N ARG A 109 -20.55 -9.63 6.03
CA ARG A 109 -21.01 -10.16 7.31
C ARG A 109 -21.15 -9.07 8.38
N LEU A 110 -22.02 -9.30 9.34
CA LEU A 110 -22.15 -8.47 10.53
C LEU A 110 -21.36 -9.09 11.71
N PRO A 111 -20.85 -8.25 12.65
CA PRO A 111 -20.14 -8.75 13.83
C PRO A 111 -21.02 -9.68 14.68
N GLN A 112 -20.55 -10.90 14.95
CA GLN A 112 -21.32 -11.90 15.72
C GLN A 112 -21.42 -11.58 17.21
N ARG A 113 -20.46 -10.82 17.76
CA ARG A 113 -20.37 -10.54 19.21
C ARG A 113 -21.27 -9.42 19.70
N LEU A 114 -21.95 -8.70 18.80
CA LEU A 114 -22.88 -7.62 19.14
C LEU A 114 -24.30 -8.16 19.23
N SER A 115 -25.10 -7.61 20.14
CA SER A 115 -26.54 -7.84 20.21
C SER A 115 -27.25 -7.33 18.96
N GLU A 116 -28.43 -7.83 18.66
CA GLU A 116 -29.22 -7.36 17.50
C GLU A 116 -29.54 -5.87 17.59
N GLY A 117 -29.85 -5.35 18.79
CA GLY A 117 -30.11 -3.92 18.99
C GLY A 117 -28.87 -3.04 18.70
N GLU A 118 -27.68 -3.46 19.14
CA GLU A 118 -26.44 -2.74 18.84
C GLU A 118 -26.10 -2.76 17.34
N LYS A 119 -26.35 -3.87 16.67
CA LYS A 119 -26.19 -3.98 15.22
C LYS A 119 -27.13 -3.03 14.50
N GLU A 120 -28.41 -3.03 14.87
CA GLU A 120 -29.43 -2.19 14.27
C GLU A 120 -29.13 -0.69 14.49
N GLU A 121 -28.68 -0.29 15.68
CA GLU A 121 -28.25 1.07 15.95
C GLU A 121 -27.06 1.49 15.05
N CYS A 122 -26.07 0.63 14.90
CA CYS A 122 -24.92 0.90 14.02
C CYS A 122 -25.37 1.02 12.55
N LEU A 123 -26.23 0.12 12.07
CA LEU A 123 -26.77 0.13 10.70
C LEU A 123 -27.62 1.39 10.45
N ASN A 124 -28.45 1.80 11.41
CA ASN A 124 -29.24 3.03 11.32
C ASN A 124 -28.34 4.27 11.19
N ARG A 125 -27.27 4.38 12.00
CA ARG A 125 -26.32 5.48 11.90
C ARG A 125 -25.61 5.52 10.55
N LEU A 126 -25.20 4.36 10.02
CA LEU A 126 -24.59 4.25 8.69
C LEU A 126 -25.57 4.65 7.58
N ALA A 127 -26.79 4.10 7.60
CA ALA A 127 -27.82 4.41 6.62
C ALA A 127 -28.16 5.91 6.62
N ASN A 128 -28.29 6.52 7.80
CA ASN A 128 -28.57 7.95 7.92
C ASN A 128 -27.49 8.84 7.32
N VAL A 129 -26.19 8.50 7.54
CA VAL A 129 -25.07 9.25 6.95
C VAL A 129 -25.05 9.08 5.44
N LEU A 130 -25.20 7.84 4.95
CA LEU A 130 -25.15 7.57 3.51
C LEU A 130 -26.33 8.23 2.78
N ASN A 131 -27.55 8.18 3.33
CA ASN A 131 -28.71 8.86 2.73
C ASN A 131 -28.56 10.39 2.71
N LYS A 132 -27.94 10.99 3.73
CA LYS A 132 -27.67 12.44 3.74
C LYS A 132 -26.63 12.86 2.71
N LEU A 133 -25.71 11.96 2.33
CA LEU A 133 -24.65 12.22 1.39
C LEU A 133 -24.94 11.64 -0.01
N LEU A 134 -26.06 10.98 -0.20
CA LEU A 134 -26.43 10.39 -1.49
C LEU A 134 -26.38 11.45 -2.60
N ASP A 135 -25.81 11.10 -3.73
CA ASP A 135 -25.65 12.00 -4.89
C ASP A 135 -27.00 12.21 -5.57
N VAL A 136 -27.73 13.20 -5.09
CA VAL A 136 -29.12 13.48 -5.53
C VAL A 136 -29.23 13.94 -6.99
N GLU A 137 -28.16 14.47 -7.58
CA GLU A 137 -28.13 14.77 -9.01
C GLU A 137 -28.00 13.50 -9.84
N LEU A 138 -27.17 12.56 -9.37
CA LEU A 138 -27.01 11.26 -10.01
C LEU A 138 -28.23 10.35 -9.85
N PHE A 139 -28.88 10.40 -8.69
CA PHE A 139 -30.07 9.62 -8.36
C PHE A 139 -31.34 10.50 -8.32
N SER A 140 -31.56 11.31 -9.35
CA SER A 140 -32.61 12.32 -9.44
C SER A 140 -34.03 11.75 -9.25
N TRP A 141 -34.26 10.50 -9.64
CA TRP A 141 -35.53 9.82 -9.44
C TRP A 141 -35.92 9.67 -7.97
N ILE A 142 -34.93 9.61 -7.06
CA ILE A 142 -35.21 9.53 -5.60
C ILE A 142 -35.90 10.79 -5.10
N GLN A 143 -35.39 11.97 -5.55
CA GLN A 143 -36.06 13.25 -5.19
C GLN A 143 -37.41 13.42 -5.84
N ARG A 144 -37.59 12.96 -7.09
CA ARG A 144 -38.86 13.03 -7.79
C ARG A 144 -39.91 12.05 -7.24
N GLY A 145 -39.46 11.00 -6.46
CA GLY A 145 -40.33 9.93 -6.02
C GLY A 145 -40.82 9.04 -7.16
N GLU A 146 -40.06 8.91 -8.23
CA GLU A 146 -40.44 8.19 -9.46
C GLU A 146 -39.56 6.94 -9.66
N THR A 147 -40.01 6.06 -10.55
CA THR A 147 -39.17 4.97 -11.03
C THR A 147 -38.18 5.52 -12.05
N PRO A 148 -36.87 5.19 -11.93
CA PRO A 148 -35.87 5.65 -12.88
C PRO A 148 -36.09 5.06 -14.29
N THR A 149 -35.71 5.81 -15.28
CA THR A 149 -35.60 5.29 -16.66
C THR A 149 -34.38 4.35 -16.78
N LEU A 150 -34.39 3.53 -17.83
CA LEU A 150 -33.23 2.66 -18.12
C LEU A 150 -31.94 3.45 -18.38
N GLU A 151 -32.06 4.64 -18.98
CA GLU A 151 -30.94 5.52 -19.25
C GLU A 151 -30.34 6.10 -17.96
N GLU A 152 -31.20 6.58 -17.04
CA GLU A 152 -30.77 7.08 -15.72
C GLU A 152 -30.05 5.98 -14.93
N LEU A 153 -30.62 4.77 -14.91
CA LEU A 153 -29.98 3.63 -14.24
C LEU A 153 -28.61 3.30 -14.85
N LYS A 154 -28.51 3.32 -16.18
CA LYS A 154 -27.27 3.01 -16.88
C LYS A 154 -26.19 4.04 -16.61
N ILE A 155 -26.54 5.32 -16.60
CA ILE A 155 -25.64 6.42 -16.26
C ILE A 155 -25.13 6.26 -14.81
N ALA A 156 -26.04 6.05 -13.86
CA ALA A 156 -25.70 5.86 -12.47
C ALA A 156 -24.80 4.63 -12.24
N GLU A 157 -25.14 3.51 -12.87
CA GLU A 157 -24.34 2.29 -12.85
C GLU A 157 -22.90 2.56 -13.33
N CYS A 158 -22.75 3.22 -14.47
CA CYS A 158 -21.43 3.52 -15.04
C CYS A 158 -20.60 4.42 -14.13
N ILE A 159 -21.21 5.49 -13.56
CA ILE A 159 -20.51 6.45 -12.71
C ILE A 159 -20.10 5.79 -11.38
N VAL A 160 -21.01 5.10 -10.71
CA VAL A 160 -20.72 4.44 -9.43
C VAL A 160 -19.69 3.32 -9.62
N ALA A 161 -19.78 2.57 -10.72
CA ALA A 161 -18.83 1.51 -11.04
C ALA A 161 -17.44 2.07 -11.35
N ASP A 162 -17.32 3.21 -12.02
CA ASP A 162 -16.01 3.84 -12.26
C ASP A 162 -15.38 4.34 -10.95
N ARG A 163 -16.15 4.98 -10.06
CA ARG A 163 -15.72 5.37 -8.72
C ARG A 163 -15.27 4.15 -7.88
N LEU A 164 -16.03 3.04 -7.95
CA LEU A 164 -15.71 1.80 -7.26
C LEU A 164 -14.45 1.15 -7.85
N CYS A 165 -14.32 1.13 -9.16
CA CYS A 165 -13.16 0.57 -9.88
C CYS A 165 -11.84 1.17 -9.40
N GLY A 166 -11.75 2.51 -9.23
CA GLY A 166 -10.57 3.17 -8.68
C GLY A 166 -10.20 2.63 -7.30
N THR A 167 -11.18 2.47 -6.42
CA THR A 167 -10.93 1.94 -5.05
C THR A 167 -10.49 0.47 -5.04
N LEU A 168 -10.86 -0.32 -6.04
CA LEU A 168 -10.49 -1.72 -6.18
C LEU A 168 -9.12 -1.89 -6.87
N SER A 169 -8.86 -1.13 -7.93
CA SER A 169 -7.66 -1.29 -8.76
C SER A 169 -6.39 -0.70 -8.11
N ASP A 170 -6.49 0.44 -7.43
CA ASP A 170 -5.32 1.12 -6.84
C ASP A 170 -4.54 0.25 -5.84
N PRO A 171 -5.18 -0.48 -4.90
CA PRO A 171 -4.46 -1.40 -4.03
C PRO A 171 -3.81 -2.56 -4.79
N ILE A 172 -4.46 -3.09 -5.84
CA ILE A 172 -3.93 -4.19 -6.64
C ILE A 172 -2.67 -3.73 -7.36
N ILE A 173 -2.69 -2.56 -8.01
CA ILE A 173 -1.54 -2.01 -8.72
C ILE A 173 -0.37 -1.76 -7.77
N ARG A 174 -0.63 -1.15 -6.58
CA ARG A 174 0.41 -0.91 -5.58
C ARG A 174 1.00 -2.19 -5.01
N ASN A 175 0.17 -3.17 -4.68
CA ASN A 175 0.63 -4.45 -4.14
C ASN A 175 1.43 -5.25 -5.17
N GLU A 176 1.06 -5.17 -6.45
CA GLU A 176 1.81 -5.84 -7.51
C GLU A 176 3.17 -5.19 -7.75
N GLN A 177 3.25 -3.87 -7.62
CA GLN A 177 4.48 -3.11 -7.68
C GLN A 177 5.48 -3.56 -6.61
N GLU A 178 5.00 -3.69 -5.38
CA GLU A 178 5.79 -4.18 -4.25
C GLU A 178 6.21 -5.65 -4.45
N LYS A 179 5.27 -6.53 -4.81
CA LYS A 179 5.55 -7.95 -5.09
C LYS A 179 6.62 -8.13 -6.16
N ARG A 180 6.56 -7.32 -7.22
CA ARG A 180 7.53 -7.35 -8.30
C ARG A 180 8.94 -7.02 -7.79
N GLN A 181 9.08 -5.95 -7.00
CA GLN A 181 10.37 -5.56 -6.42
C GLN A 181 10.91 -6.65 -5.47
N LEU A 182 10.06 -7.19 -4.59
CA LEU A 182 10.44 -8.29 -3.70
C LEU A 182 10.86 -9.53 -4.48
N LYS A 183 10.16 -9.85 -5.59
CA LYS A 183 10.51 -10.98 -6.44
C LYS A 183 11.89 -10.80 -7.07
N VAL A 184 12.21 -9.62 -7.63
CA VAL A 184 13.54 -9.33 -8.22
C VAL A 184 14.64 -9.51 -7.18
N ILE A 185 14.43 -9.01 -5.95
CA ILE A 185 15.37 -9.18 -4.84
C ILE A 185 15.51 -10.67 -4.48
N SER A 186 14.40 -11.39 -4.35
CA SER A 186 14.40 -12.81 -4.03
C SER A 186 15.15 -13.64 -5.07
N ASP A 187 14.81 -13.45 -6.34
CA ASP A 187 15.43 -14.20 -7.44
C ASP A 187 16.96 -14.00 -7.44
N TYR A 188 17.41 -12.75 -7.19
CA TYR A 188 18.83 -12.45 -7.05
C TYR A 188 19.43 -13.15 -5.83
N LEU A 189 18.84 -13.00 -4.64
CA LEU A 189 19.37 -13.56 -3.39
C LEU A 189 19.44 -15.08 -3.44
N VAL A 190 18.40 -15.75 -3.95
CA VAL A 190 18.39 -17.21 -4.13
C VAL A 190 19.50 -17.63 -5.11
N SER A 191 19.70 -16.92 -6.21
CA SER A 191 20.78 -17.19 -7.17
C SER A 191 22.17 -16.99 -6.55
N ALA A 192 22.28 -16.10 -5.56
CA ALA A 192 23.51 -15.87 -4.79
C ALA A 192 23.69 -16.85 -3.61
N GLY A 193 22.77 -17.82 -3.43
CA GLY A 193 22.85 -18.88 -2.42
C GLY A 193 22.19 -18.57 -1.09
N TYR A 194 21.40 -17.46 -0.99
CA TYR A 194 20.65 -17.12 0.21
C TYR A 194 19.36 -17.93 0.33
N THR A 195 18.93 -18.21 1.55
CA THR A 195 17.69 -18.91 1.85
C THR A 195 16.63 -17.96 2.39
N PHE A 196 15.41 -18.04 1.87
CA PHE A 196 14.26 -17.30 2.39
C PHE A 196 13.74 -17.96 3.68
N VAL A 197 13.41 -17.12 4.68
CA VAL A 197 12.75 -17.52 5.94
C VAL A 197 11.51 -16.67 6.12
N ASP A 198 10.37 -17.28 6.48
CA ASP A 198 9.14 -16.52 6.76
C ASP A 198 9.33 -15.66 8.02
N SER A 199 8.92 -14.38 7.96
CA SER A 199 9.02 -13.48 9.12
C SER A 199 8.20 -13.92 10.33
N LYS A 200 7.26 -14.86 10.16
CA LYS A 200 6.51 -15.45 11.27
C LYS A 200 7.34 -16.43 12.09
N ASP A 201 8.39 -16.99 11.48
CA ASP A 201 9.29 -17.95 12.11
C ASP A 201 10.51 -17.26 12.75
N VAL A 202 10.59 -15.92 12.62
CA VAL A 202 11.71 -15.08 13.10
C VAL A 202 11.18 -14.00 14.02
N ALA A 203 11.49 -14.07 15.31
CA ALA A 203 11.08 -13.06 16.27
C ALA A 203 11.86 -11.74 16.13
N SER A 204 13.15 -11.83 15.75
CA SER A 204 14.07 -10.70 15.57
C SER A 204 15.11 -11.01 14.49
N PHE A 205 15.69 -9.99 13.89
CA PHE A 205 16.84 -10.20 12.99
C PHE A 205 18.06 -10.84 13.69
N SER A 206 18.13 -10.80 15.02
CA SER A 206 19.17 -11.48 15.80
C SER A 206 19.08 -12.99 15.68
N ASP A 207 17.87 -13.51 15.46
CA ASP A 207 17.58 -14.95 15.39
C ASP A 207 17.78 -15.50 13.96
N MET A 208 18.05 -14.62 13.00
CA MET A 208 18.31 -15.01 11.62
C MET A 208 19.69 -15.65 11.48
N GLU A 209 19.75 -16.77 10.79
CA GLU A 209 20.99 -17.43 10.42
C GLU A 209 21.75 -16.67 9.33
N SER A 210 23.08 -16.82 9.29
CA SER A 210 23.94 -16.32 8.22
C SER A 210 23.49 -16.87 6.85
N GLY A 211 23.38 -16.02 5.84
CA GLY A 211 22.94 -16.39 4.50
C GLY A 211 21.42 -16.52 4.36
N THR A 212 20.63 -15.92 5.26
CA THR A 212 19.17 -15.92 5.17
C THR A 212 18.62 -14.51 4.90
N PHE A 213 17.41 -14.43 4.36
CA PHE A 213 16.66 -13.19 4.21
C PHE A 213 15.17 -13.41 4.49
N THR A 214 14.50 -12.33 4.87
CA THR A 214 13.06 -12.32 5.15
C THR A 214 12.40 -11.03 4.69
N TYR A 215 11.07 -11.03 4.58
CA TYR A 215 10.26 -9.86 4.22
C TYR A 215 9.45 -9.35 5.41
N HIS A 216 9.18 -8.02 5.41
CA HIS A 216 8.28 -7.36 6.35
C HIS A 216 8.60 -7.65 7.82
N LEU A 217 9.89 -7.77 8.16
CA LEU A 217 10.29 -7.96 9.54
C LEU A 217 10.18 -6.64 10.31
N ASN A 218 9.59 -6.72 11.48
CA ASN A 218 9.55 -5.60 12.42
C ASN A 218 10.89 -5.46 13.15
N VAL A 219 11.61 -4.36 12.89
CA VAL A 219 12.88 -4.04 13.54
C VAL A 219 12.60 -3.08 14.71
N PRO A 220 12.89 -3.46 15.96
CA PRO A 220 12.67 -2.59 17.11
C PRO A 220 13.58 -1.36 17.05
N VAL A 221 13.03 -0.17 17.21
CA VAL A 221 13.81 1.07 17.32
C VAL A 221 13.45 1.84 18.59
N LYS A 222 14.41 2.53 19.16
CA LYS A 222 14.20 3.37 20.36
C LYS A 222 13.66 4.73 19.93
N MET A 223 12.44 5.06 20.35
CA MET A 223 11.88 6.39 20.25
C MET A 223 11.73 6.99 21.66
N ARG A 224 12.60 7.92 22.02
CA ARG A 224 12.63 8.55 23.36
C ARG A 224 12.65 7.49 24.47
N ARG A 225 11.51 7.26 25.17
CA ARG A 225 11.39 6.28 26.25
C ARG A 225 10.62 5.00 25.87
N LEU A 226 10.10 4.92 24.64
CA LEU A 226 9.28 3.81 24.15
C LEU A 226 10.00 3.10 23.00
N GLY A 227 9.94 1.77 22.98
CA GLY A 227 10.31 0.97 21.81
C GLY A 227 9.16 1.00 20.80
N VAL A 228 9.48 1.20 19.53
CA VAL A 228 8.53 1.14 18.42
C VAL A 228 9.05 0.14 17.40
N ASN A 229 8.18 -0.67 16.85
CA ASN A 229 8.52 -1.57 15.76
C ASN A 229 8.48 -0.83 14.43
N MET A 230 9.60 -0.86 13.71
CA MET A 230 9.74 -0.30 12.38
C MET A 230 9.67 -1.44 11.37
N PRO A 231 8.63 -1.50 10.52
CA PRO A 231 8.57 -2.51 9.45
C PRO A 231 9.66 -2.19 8.41
N ILE A 232 10.41 -3.23 8.02
CA ILE A 232 11.43 -3.17 6.96
C ILE A 232 11.04 -4.16 5.87
N ASP A 233 11.08 -3.71 4.62
CA ASP A 233 10.60 -4.52 3.49
C ASP A 233 11.42 -5.78 3.28
N VAL A 234 12.76 -5.70 3.32
CA VAL A 234 13.65 -6.87 3.26
C VAL A 234 14.77 -6.75 4.26
N VAL A 235 15.00 -7.81 5.03
CA VAL A 235 16.11 -7.94 5.99
C VAL A 235 17.01 -9.09 5.54
N ILE A 236 18.31 -8.80 5.33
CA ILE A 236 19.28 -9.77 4.81
C ILE A 236 20.39 -9.99 5.82
N LYS A 237 20.55 -11.21 6.29
CA LYS A 237 21.68 -11.62 7.11
C LYS A 237 22.79 -12.12 6.18
N ARG A 238 23.85 -11.31 6.02
CA ARG A 238 24.93 -11.59 5.05
C ARG A 238 25.59 -12.96 5.30
N MET A 239 26.05 -13.62 4.23
CA MET A 239 26.78 -14.87 4.34
C MET A 239 28.09 -14.70 5.12
N GLY A 240 28.43 -15.69 5.91
CA GLY A 240 29.67 -15.73 6.70
C GLY A 240 29.76 -14.66 7.79
N CYS A 241 28.66 -13.99 8.12
CA CYS A 241 28.64 -13.02 9.22
C CYS A 241 28.64 -13.72 10.58
N ASN A 242 29.33 -13.15 11.56
CA ASN A 242 29.34 -13.63 12.94
C ASN A 242 28.00 -13.37 13.62
N GLU A 243 27.74 -14.12 14.68
CA GLU A 243 26.63 -13.84 15.60
C GLU A 243 26.69 -12.39 16.10
N GLY A 244 25.56 -11.73 16.21
CA GLY A 244 25.47 -10.31 16.61
C GLY A 244 25.78 -9.29 15.49
N THR A 245 26.22 -9.71 14.29
CA THR A 245 26.39 -8.80 13.16
C THR A 245 25.04 -8.24 12.73
N LEU A 246 24.98 -6.91 12.53
CA LEU A 246 23.77 -6.25 12.04
C LEU A 246 23.46 -6.66 10.59
N PRO A 247 22.18 -6.84 10.26
CA PRO A 247 21.76 -7.18 8.90
C PRO A 247 21.89 -6.00 7.95
N LEU A 248 21.80 -6.27 6.64
CA LEU A 248 21.47 -5.26 5.65
C LEU A 248 19.95 -5.09 5.62
N LEU A 249 19.49 -3.86 5.80
CA LEU A 249 18.09 -3.47 5.71
C LEU A 249 17.84 -2.88 4.32
N VAL A 250 16.74 -3.27 3.68
CA VAL A 250 16.36 -2.78 2.36
C VAL A 250 14.94 -2.25 2.40
N GLU A 251 14.75 -1.02 1.90
CA GLU A 251 13.44 -0.41 1.69
C GLU A 251 13.14 -0.34 0.19
N CYS A 252 12.06 -0.96 -0.24
CA CYS A 252 11.60 -0.93 -1.61
C CYS A 252 10.83 0.36 -1.88
N LYS A 253 11.25 1.13 -2.87
CA LYS A 253 10.61 2.38 -3.27
C LYS A 253 10.34 2.38 -4.76
N SER A 254 9.10 2.67 -5.11
CA SER A 254 8.68 2.82 -6.49
C SER A 254 7.91 4.13 -6.65
N ALA A 255 8.19 4.88 -7.70
CA ALA A 255 7.55 6.17 -7.97
C ALA A 255 7.05 6.24 -9.41
N GLY A 256 5.77 6.57 -9.61
CA GLY A 256 5.15 6.76 -10.91
C GLY A 256 5.30 8.17 -11.48
N ASP A 257 5.78 9.12 -10.66
CA ASP A 257 6.04 10.51 -11.03
C ASP A 257 7.03 11.14 -10.05
N PHE A 258 7.52 12.34 -10.37
CA PHE A 258 8.48 13.08 -9.54
C PHE A 258 7.85 13.86 -8.36
N THR A 259 6.53 13.99 -8.29
CA THR A 259 5.87 14.94 -7.37
C THR A 259 5.89 14.50 -5.92
N ASN A 260 5.84 13.20 -5.65
CA ASN A 260 5.73 12.65 -4.31
C ASN A 260 7.07 12.30 -3.64
N THR A 261 8.20 12.51 -4.32
CA THR A 261 9.53 12.12 -3.83
C THR A 261 9.97 12.95 -2.62
N ASN A 262 9.58 14.24 -2.53
CA ASN A 262 9.95 15.13 -1.41
C ASN A 262 9.41 14.66 -0.04
N LYS A 263 8.20 14.10 0.01
CA LYS A 263 7.65 13.54 1.24
C LYS A 263 8.42 12.29 1.67
N ARG A 264 8.73 11.42 0.71
CA ARG A 264 9.47 10.16 0.93
C ARG A 264 10.85 10.41 1.52
N ARG A 265 11.62 11.41 1.01
CA ARG A 265 12.94 11.79 1.55
C ARG A 265 12.92 12.04 3.05
N LYS A 266 11.92 12.77 3.56
CA LYS A 266 11.80 13.05 4.99
C LYS A 266 11.54 11.79 5.82
N GLU A 267 10.72 10.89 5.29
CA GLU A 267 10.40 9.61 5.96
C GLU A 267 11.65 8.71 6.02
N GLU A 268 12.44 8.66 4.95
CA GLU A 268 13.65 7.85 4.85
C GLU A 268 14.78 8.40 5.73
N ALA A 269 14.99 9.72 5.73
CA ALA A 269 15.94 10.38 6.65
C ALA A 269 15.58 10.10 8.11
N GLN A 270 14.30 10.16 8.46
CA GLN A 270 13.85 9.85 9.82
C GLN A 270 14.06 8.37 10.18
N LYS A 271 13.79 7.45 9.25
CA LYS A 271 14.04 6.02 9.46
C LYS A 271 15.51 5.73 9.76
N ILE A 272 16.42 6.23 8.92
CA ILE A 272 17.86 5.98 9.12
C ILE A 272 18.38 6.62 10.41
N GLU A 273 17.88 7.79 10.78
CA GLU A 273 18.24 8.43 12.05
C GLU A 273 17.80 7.57 13.24
N GLN A 274 16.57 7.07 13.26
CA GLN A 274 16.07 6.19 14.32
C GLN A 274 16.86 4.88 14.41
N LEU A 275 17.21 4.27 13.26
CA LEU A 275 18.04 3.07 13.21
C LEU A 275 19.43 3.35 13.77
N LYS A 276 20.10 4.44 13.35
CA LYS A 276 21.41 4.84 13.87
C LYS A 276 21.40 5.14 15.36
N ASN A 277 20.35 5.79 15.86
CA ASN A 277 20.18 6.07 17.29
C ASN A 277 20.00 4.79 18.11
N THR A 278 19.48 3.72 17.53
CA THR A 278 19.23 2.45 18.21
C THR A 278 20.41 1.49 18.11
N TYR A 279 20.98 1.33 16.92
CA TYR A 279 21.96 0.29 16.59
C TYR A 279 23.37 0.85 16.32
N GLY A 280 23.50 2.18 16.33
CA GLY A 280 24.76 2.85 15.99
C GLY A 280 24.97 3.05 14.48
N ASN A 281 26.09 3.70 14.14
CA ASN A 281 26.40 4.06 12.75
C ASN A 281 26.76 2.87 11.82
N ASN A 282 26.79 1.65 12.38
CA ASN A 282 27.14 0.45 11.62
C ASN A 282 25.90 -0.25 11.02
N ILE A 283 24.70 0.26 11.28
CA ILE A 283 23.48 -0.24 10.64
C ILE A 283 23.43 0.21 9.18
N ASP A 284 23.26 -0.73 8.27
CA ASP A 284 23.16 -0.46 6.83
C ASP A 284 21.69 -0.46 6.41
N LEU A 285 21.21 0.68 5.89
CA LEU A 285 19.93 0.82 5.21
C LEU A 285 20.20 1.22 3.76
N VAL A 286 19.59 0.50 2.83
CA VAL A 286 19.71 0.72 1.39
C VAL A 286 18.31 0.83 0.79
N LEU A 287 18.11 1.78 -0.13
CA LEU A 287 16.88 1.88 -0.90
C LEU A 287 16.96 0.99 -2.14
N PHE A 288 15.87 0.31 -2.48
CA PHE A 288 15.73 -0.42 -3.74
C PHE A 288 14.75 0.34 -4.63
N LEU A 289 15.27 1.03 -5.65
CA LEU A 289 14.56 2.07 -6.39
C LEU A 289 14.07 1.60 -7.76
N CYS A 290 12.82 1.95 -8.11
CA CYS A 290 12.27 1.82 -9.46
C CYS A 290 11.36 3.01 -9.80
N GLY A 291 11.53 3.59 -10.99
CA GLY A 291 10.70 4.67 -11.52
C GLY A 291 11.31 6.06 -11.39
N TYR A 292 10.52 7.03 -11.01
CA TYR A 292 10.79 8.47 -11.15
C TYR A 292 11.49 9.07 -9.93
N PHE A 293 12.79 8.78 -9.79
CA PHE A 293 13.66 9.39 -8.78
C PHE A 293 14.68 10.28 -9.47
N ASP A 294 14.57 11.59 -9.31
CA ASP A 294 15.45 12.57 -9.96
C ASP A 294 16.80 12.76 -9.25
N SER A 295 17.71 13.51 -9.89
CA SER A 295 19.02 13.81 -9.32
C SER A 295 18.92 14.62 -8.01
N GLY A 296 17.87 15.39 -7.81
CA GLY A 296 17.62 16.14 -6.58
C GLY A 296 17.28 15.21 -5.42
N TYR A 297 16.44 14.20 -5.67
CA TYR A 297 16.14 13.14 -4.70
C TYR A 297 17.41 12.37 -4.34
N LEU A 298 18.15 11.88 -5.35
CA LEU A 298 19.36 11.11 -5.13
C LEU A 298 20.46 11.90 -4.40
N GLY A 299 20.60 13.19 -4.71
CA GLY A 299 21.54 14.08 -4.03
C GLY A 299 21.20 14.26 -2.55
N TYR A 300 19.92 14.33 -2.21
CA TYR A 300 19.48 14.41 -0.83
C TYR A 300 19.78 13.11 -0.06
N GLU A 301 19.41 11.95 -0.62
CA GLU A 301 19.69 10.65 0.01
C GLU A 301 21.21 10.44 0.22
N ALA A 302 22.02 10.81 -0.77
CA ALA A 302 23.47 10.75 -0.67
C ALA A 302 24.02 11.65 0.45
N ALA A 303 23.44 12.85 0.66
CA ALA A 303 23.82 13.77 1.73
C ALA A 303 23.50 13.20 3.11
N GLU A 304 22.36 12.52 3.27
CA GLU A 304 21.96 11.81 4.50
C GLU A 304 22.79 10.52 4.73
N GLY A 305 23.62 10.15 3.75
CA GLY A 305 24.46 8.95 3.80
C GLY A 305 23.72 7.66 3.48
N ILE A 306 22.51 7.77 2.90
CA ILE A 306 21.74 6.64 2.40
C ILE A 306 22.24 6.30 0.99
N ASP A 307 22.36 5.01 0.70
CA ASP A 307 22.73 4.50 -0.61
C ASP A 307 21.55 3.75 -1.22
N TRP A 308 21.63 3.42 -2.51
CA TRP A 308 20.54 2.74 -3.20
C TRP A 308 21.05 1.72 -4.22
N ILE A 309 20.15 0.80 -4.55
CA ILE A 309 20.28 -0.17 -5.63
C ILE A 309 19.11 0.05 -6.58
N TRP A 310 19.38 0.16 -7.86
CA TRP A 310 18.35 0.25 -8.87
C TRP A 310 17.79 -1.15 -9.22
N GLU A 311 16.50 -1.26 -9.44
CA GLU A 311 15.85 -2.52 -9.81
C GLU A 311 16.48 -3.12 -11.08
N HIS A 312 16.79 -2.30 -12.10
CA HIS A 312 17.47 -2.74 -13.32
C HIS A 312 18.95 -3.10 -13.10
N ARG A 313 19.50 -2.84 -11.93
CA ARG A 313 20.89 -3.15 -11.53
C ARG A 313 20.94 -3.93 -10.22
N VAL A 314 20.06 -4.91 -10.07
CA VAL A 314 19.99 -5.74 -8.85
C VAL A 314 21.32 -6.38 -8.46
N THR A 315 22.22 -6.62 -9.43
CA THR A 315 23.58 -7.13 -9.18
C THR A 315 24.45 -6.21 -8.32
N ASP A 316 24.05 -4.94 -8.13
CA ASP A 316 24.74 -4.02 -7.22
C ASP A 316 24.63 -4.43 -5.74
N PHE A 317 23.78 -5.40 -5.40
CA PHE A 317 23.82 -6.04 -4.07
C PHE A 317 25.21 -6.60 -3.71
N LYS A 318 25.99 -7.03 -4.70
CA LYS A 318 27.43 -7.43 -4.49
C LYS A 318 28.23 -6.32 -3.83
N LYS A 319 27.98 -5.06 -4.20
CA LYS A 319 28.66 -3.89 -3.60
C LYS A 319 28.23 -3.64 -2.15
N ALA A 320 27.09 -4.17 -1.75
CA ALA A 320 26.60 -4.15 -0.37
C ALA A 320 27.04 -5.38 0.45
N GLY A 321 27.87 -6.24 -0.11
CA GLY A 321 28.37 -7.44 0.55
C GLY A 321 27.37 -8.61 0.58
N VAL A 322 26.51 -8.68 -0.44
CA VAL A 322 25.49 -9.71 -0.60
C VAL A 322 25.72 -10.51 -1.87
#